data_8ea1edd697d3addf35e5d52a997df573
#
_entry.id   8ea1edd697d3addf35e5d52a997df573
#
_cell.length_a   1.000
_cell.length_b   1.000
_cell.length_c   1.000
_cell.angle_alpha   90.00
_cell.angle_beta   90.00
_cell.angle_gamma   90.00
#
_symmetry.space_group_name_H-M   'P 1'
#
loop_
_entity.id
_entity.type
_entity.pdbx_description
1 polymer ?
#
loop_
_entity_poly.entity_id
_entity_poly.type
_entity_poly.pdbx_seq_one_letter_code
_entity_poly.pdbx_strand_id
1 'polypeptide(L)'
;MKTNISRKRFISASAMSMAGIAVSGFPLLARTGSDAIRIGIIGVGSRGLGLLHTIKDIPGFRITACCDIVENHVSSGMKLAAAGAKAYSDYRKLLDDKAVDAVIIATPLYLHYPMAADALKAGKHVYLEKTMTYNIDQAVNLVKQVKQNKKLKLQIGHQYRHYEMYPRIKTLIQNKLIG
;
A
#
# COMPACT_ATOMS: atom_id res chain seq x y z
N MET A 1 -27.25 -7.37 -45.15
CA MET A 1 -26.86 -8.76 -44.88
C MET A 1 -26.87 -9.01 -43.36
N LYS A 2 -27.86 -9.79 -42.87
CA LYS A 2 -27.92 -10.18 -41.45
C LYS A 2 -27.10 -11.47 -41.28
N THR A 3 -25.94 -11.41 -40.67
CA THR A 3 -25.15 -12.61 -40.36
C THR A 3 -25.71 -13.25 -39.08
N ASN A 4 -26.43 -14.34 -39.23
CA ASN A 4 -26.90 -15.16 -38.11
C ASN A 4 -25.67 -15.91 -37.49
N ILE A 5 -25.22 -15.44 -36.36
CA ILE A 5 -24.18 -16.16 -35.58
C ILE A 5 -24.88 -17.27 -34.80
N SER A 6 -24.49 -18.53 -35.04
CA SER A 6 -25.05 -19.67 -34.31
C SER A 6 -24.65 -19.65 -32.83
N ARG A 7 -25.52 -20.19 -31.95
CA ARG A 7 -25.26 -20.28 -30.50
C ARG A 7 -23.90 -20.95 -30.16
N LYS A 8 -23.50 -21.95 -30.93
CA LYS A 8 -22.18 -22.61 -30.78
C LYS A 8 -21.02 -21.66 -31.07
N ARG A 9 -21.12 -20.83 -32.13
CA ARG A 9 -20.09 -19.83 -32.45
C ARG A 9 -20.01 -18.70 -31.43
N PHE A 10 -21.16 -18.29 -30.86
CA PHE A 10 -21.19 -17.30 -29.80
C PHE A 10 -20.52 -17.82 -28.52
N ILE A 11 -20.82 -19.07 -28.11
CA ILE A 11 -20.23 -19.69 -26.92
C ILE A 11 -18.72 -19.91 -27.09
N SER A 12 -18.26 -20.38 -28.27
CA SER A 12 -16.81 -20.55 -28.51
C SER A 12 -16.06 -19.21 -28.60
N ALA A 13 -16.68 -18.17 -29.15
CA ALA A 13 -16.09 -16.82 -29.17
C ALA A 13 -16.00 -16.21 -27.73
N SER A 14 -17.03 -16.44 -26.90
CA SER A 14 -17.03 -16.00 -25.49
C SER A 14 -15.99 -16.75 -24.65
N ALA A 15 -15.81 -18.04 -24.89
CA ALA A 15 -14.76 -18.84 -24.20
C ALA A 15 -13.35 -18.41 -24.61
N MET A 16 -13.11 -18.06 -25.88
CA MET A 16 -11.82 -17.50 -26.32
C MET A 16 -11.59 -16.09 -25.79
N SER A 17 -12.62 -15.27 -25.62
CA SER A 17 -12.49 -13.93 -25.04
C SER A 17 -12.14 -13.99 -23.55
N MET A 18 -12.65 -14.99 -22.81
CA MET A 18 -12.29 -15.20 -21.41
C MET A 18 -10.85 -15.77 -21.26
N ALA A 19 -10.40 -16.60 -22.18
CA ALA A 19 -9.00 -17.06 -22.23
C ALA A 19 -8.02 -15.93 -22.58
N GLY A 20 -8.42 -14.98 -23.44
CA GLY A 20 -7.63 -13.78 -23.78
C GLY A 20 -7.49 -12.79 -22.64
N ILE A 21 -8.49 -12.66 -21.74
CA ILE A 21 -8.42 -11.81 -20.55
C ILE A 21 -7.50 -12.43 -19.48
N ALA A 22 -7.38 -13.76 -19.44
CA ALA A 22 -6.43 -14.44 -18.56
C ALA A 22 -4.96 -14.26 -18.98
N VAL A 23 -4.67 -13.88 -20.24
CA VAL A 23 -3.31 -13.68 -20.77
C VAL A 23 -2.91 -12.20 -20.79
N SER A 24 -3.86 -11.25 -20.80
CA SER A 24 -3.56 -9.82 -20.67
C SER A 24 -3.42 -9.48 -19.17
N GLY A 25 -2.27 -9.83 -18.63
CA GLY A 25 -1.84 -9.72 -17.25
C GLY A 25 -2.29 -8.47 -16.49
N PHE A 26 -3.40 -8.59 -15.80
CA PHE A 26 -3.49 -7.99 -14.49
C PHE A 26 -2.76 -8.96 -13.54
N PRO A 27 -1.60 -8.62 -13.00
CA PRO A 27 -0.94 -9.46 -12.00
C PRO A 27 -1.62 -9.29 -10.65
N LEU A 28 -2.92 -9.60 -10.60
CA LEU A 28 -3.65 -9.80 -9.35
C LEU A 28 -3.67 -11.30 -8.99
N LEU A 29 -2.80 -12.09 -9.62
CA LEU A 29 -2.55 -13.47 -9.22
C LEU A 29 -1.85 -13.41 -7.87
N ALA A 30 -2.51 -13.95 -6.86
CA ALA A 30 -2.01 -14.14 -5.52
C ALA A 30 -0.51 -14.51 -5.57
N ARG A 31 0.36 -13.57 -5.18
CA ARG A 31 1.76 -13.87 -4.96
C ARG A 31 1.81 -14.90 -3.84
N THR A 32 2.12 -16.13 -4.19
CA THR A 32 2.26 -17.22 -3.24
C THR A 32 3.48 -16.98 -2.35
N GLY A 33 3.47 -17.45 -1.14
CA GLY A 33 4.36 -17.24 0.01
C GLY A 33 5.79 -16.72 -0.18
N SER A 34 6.51 -17.04 -1.26
CA SER A 34 7.86 -16.51 -1.55
C SER A 34 7.84 -15.13 -2.23
N ASP A 35 6.73 -14.75 -2.87
CA ASP A 35 6.58 -13.52 -3.66
C ASP A 35 5.81 -12.41 -2.94
N ALA A 36 5.36 -12.64 -1.69
CA ALA A 36 4.64 -11.66 -0.92
C ALA A 36 5.53 -10.45 -0.57
N ILE A 37 4.97 -9.24 -0.67
CA ILE A 37 5.64 -8.01 -0.23
C ILE A 37 5.77 -8.01 1.28
N ARG A 38 7.01 -7.93 1.77
CA ARG A 38 7.35 -7.96 3.19
C ARG A 38 7.27 -6.55 3.76
N ILE A 39 6.33 -6.36 4.69
CA ILE A 39 5.99 -5.06 5.24
C ILE A 39 6.52 -4.92 6.66
N GLY A 40 7.24 -3.82 6.92
CA GLY A 40 7.51 -3.31 8.25
C GLY A 40 6.55 -2.18 8.61
N ILE A 41 6.17 -2.05 9.87
CA ILE A 41 5.41 -0.91 10.37
C ILE A 41 6.21 -0.13 11.40
N ILE A 42 6.21 1.20 11.27
CA ILE A 42 6.83 2.16 12.18
C ILE A 42 5.72 3.01 12.80
N GLY A 43 5.53 2.87 14.10
CA GLY A 43 4.38 3.41 14.82
C GLY A 43 3.21 2.41 14.86
N VAL A 44 3.08 1.69 15.99
CA VAL A 44 2.05 0.65 16.19
C VAL A 44 1.00 1.11 17.22
N GLY A 45 0.83 2.42 17.36
CA GLY A 45 -0.27 2.99 18.13
C GLY A 45 -1.63 2.69 17.50
N SER A 46 -2.70 3.34 17.97
CA SER A 46 -4.07 3.09 17.52
C SER A 46 -4.20 3.04 15.98
N ARG A 47 -3.60 4.02 15.26
CA ARG A 47 -3.69 4.08 13.80
C ARG A 47 -2.89 2.96 13.14
N GLY A 48 -1.65 2.74 13.58
CA GLY A 48 -0.80 1.68 13.03
C GLY A 48 -1.40 0.30 13.24
N LEU A 49 -1.92 0.02 14.42
CA LEU A 49 -2.59 -1.24 14.72
C LEU A 49 -3.84 -1.45 13.83
N GLY A 50 -4.63 -0.40 13.59
CA GLY A 50 -5.77 -0.46 12.67
C GLY A 50 -5.37 -0.78 11.23
N LEU A 51 -4.23 -0.25 10.76
CA LEU A 51 -3.67 -0.58 9.44
C LEU A 51 -3.21 -2.05 9.39
N LEU A 52 -2.56 -2.57 10.44
CA LEU A 52 -2.17 -3.96 10.52
C LEU A 52 -3.37 -4.90 10.44
N HIS A 53 -4.47 -4.59 11.15
CA HIS A 53 -5.72 -5.37 11.04
C HIS A 53 -6.26 -5.42 9.61
N THR A 54 -6.14 -4.32 8.87
CA THR A 54 -6.58 -4.28 7.47
C THR A 54 -5.67 -5.11 6.56
N ILE A 55 -4.35 -5.00 6.74
CA ILE A 55 -3.35 -5.55 5.80
C ILE A 55 -3.14 -7.05 6.00
N LYS A 56 -3.27 -7.58 7.23
CA LYS A 56 -3.01 -8.99 7.53
C LYS A 56 -3.82 -9.97 6.67
N ASP A 57 -4.99 -9.54 6.21
CA ASP A 57 -5.92 -10.35 5.43
C ASP A 57 -5.84 -10.07 3.91
N ILE A 58 -4.96 -9.15 3.47
CA ILE A 58 -4.79 -8.83 2.05
C ILE A 58 -3.77 -9.80 1.43
N PRO A 59 -4.18 -10.61 0.42
CA PRO A 59 -3.26 -11.51 -0.27
C PRO A 59 -2.07 -10.78 -0.89
N GLY A 60 -0.89 -11.38 -0.81
CA GLY A 60 0.33 -10.81 -1.38
C GLY A 60 1.06 -9.81 -0.46
N PHE A 61 0.58 -9.60 0.76
CA PHE A 61 1.29 -8.86 1.80
C PHE A 61 1.64 -9.73 3.00
N ARG A 62 2.77 -9.45 3.63
CA ARG A 62 3.22 -10.16 4.83
C ARG A 62 3.84 -9.17 5.80
N ILE A 63 3.31 -9.08 7.00
CA ILE A 63 3.87 -8.23 8.06
C ILE A 63 5.07 -8.96 8.65
N THR A 64 6.28 -8.44 8.43
CA THR A 64 7.54 -9.07 8.84
C THR A 64 8.29 -8.30 9.91
N ALA A 65 7.88 -7.08 10.22
CA ALA A 65 8.51 -6.26 11.25
C ALA A 65 7.54 -5.26 11.88
N CYS A 66 7.62 -5.08 13.20
CA CYS A 66 6.92 -4.03 13.93
C CYS A 66 7.92 -3.19 14.72
N CYS A 67 7.78 -1.86 14.64
CA CYS A 67 8.62 -0.90 15.37
C CYS A 67 7.77 0.14 16.08
N ASP A 68 7.98 0.28 17.39
CA ASP A 68 7.44 1.38 18.20
C ASP A 68 8.37 1.58 19.41
N ILE A 69 8.39 2.79 19.98
CA ILE A 69 9.12 3.09 21.21
C ILE A 69 8.40 2.56 22.46
N VAL A 70 7.10 2.24 22.34
CA VAL A 70 6.26 1.70 23.40
C VAL A 70 6.17 0.19 23.23
N GLU A 71 6.68 -0.57 24.20
CA GLU A 71 6.75 -2.04 24.14
C GLU A 71 5.37 -2.71 23.96
N ASN A 72 4.34 -2.21 24.67
CA ASN A 72 2.98 -2.72 24.53
C ASN A 72 2.40 -2.54 23.12
N HIS A 73 2.77 -1.47 22.42
CA HIS A 73 2.39 -1.26 21.02
C HIS A 73 3.04 -2.31 20.11
N VAL A 74 4.36 -2.52 20.28
CA VAL A 74 5.09 -3.55 19.54
C VAL A 74 4.47 -4.93 19.78
N SER A 75 4.23 -5.29 21.05
CA SER A 75 3.62 -6.57 21.41
C SER A 75 2.24 -6.77 20.77
N SER A 76 1.43 -5.72 20.67
CA SER A 76 0.11 -5.76 20.02
C SER A 76 0.23 -5.96 18.51
N GLY A 77 1.18 -5.29 17.85
CA GLY A 77 1.44 -5.48 16.42
C GLY A 77 1.99 -6.85 16.10
N MET A 78 2.87 -7.38 16.93
CA MET A 78 3.46 -8.71 16.74
C MET A 78 2.43 -9.84 16.75
N LYS A 79 1.30 -9.69 17.46
CA LYS A 79 0.19 -10.66 17.42
C LYS A 79 -0.48 -10.76 16.04
N LEU A 80 -0.35 -9.73 15.21
CA LEU A 80 -0.91 -9.67 13.85
C LEU A 80 0.14 -9.97 12.77
N ALA A 81 1.40 -10.03 13.17
CA ALA A 81 2.52 -10.26 12.26
C ALA A 81 2.67 -11.75 11.90
N ALA A 82 3.35 -12.00 10.79
CA ALA A 82 3.65 -13.35 10.35
C ALA A 82 4.61 -14.07 11.30
N ALA A 83 4.58 -15.39 11.30
CA ALA A 83 5.56 -16.19 12.03
C ALA A 83 7.00 -15.81 11.59
N GLY A 84 7.89 -15.60 12.56
CA GLY A 84 9.26 -15.14 12.34
C GLY A 84 9.42 -13.63 12.10
N ALA A 85 8.36 -12.83 12.28
CA ALA A 85 8.45 -11.38 12.29
C ALA A 85 9.35 -10.87 13.43
N LYS A 86 9.95 -9.69 13.23
CA LYS A 86 10.88 -9.10 14.20
C LYS A 86 10.30 -7.85 14.84
N ALA A 87 10.62 -7.64 16.10
CA ALA A 87 10.28 -6.47 16.88
C ALA A 87 11.46 -5.49 16.95
N TYR A 88 11.21 -4.20 16.84
CA TYR A 88 12.21 -3.14 16.88
C TYR A 88 11.73 -2.00 17.79
N SER A 89 12.65 -1.39 18.53
CA SER A 89 12.44 -0.12 19.25
C SER A 89 13.03 1.08 18.50
N ASP A 90 13.95 0.84 17.55
CA ASP A 90 14.56 1.85 16.69
C ASP A 90 14.20 1.55 15.22
N TYR A 91 13.52 2.50 14.57
CA TYR A 91 13.09 2.36 13.18
C TYR A 91 14.26 2.22 12.19
N ARG A 92 15.45 2.75 12.51
CA ARG A 92 16.62 2.64 11.64
C ARG A 92 17.05 1.18 11.51
N LYS A 93 17.02 0.43 12.62
CA LYS A 93 17.30 -1.02 12.59
C LYS A 93 16.28 -1.80 11.78
N LEU A 94 15.00 -1.38 11.80
CA LEU A 94 13.99 -1.94 10.92
C LEU A 94 14.29 -1.61 9.45
N LEU A 95 14.72 -0.39 9.13
CA LEU A 95 15.07 0.02 7.76
C LEU A 95 16.29 -0.74 7.23
N ASP A 96 17.24 -1.11 8.07
CA ASP A 96 18.42 -1.91 7.71
C ASP A 96 18.08 -3.38 7.44
N ASP A 97 16.92 -3.85 7.90
CA ASP A 97 16.51 -5.25 7.70
C ASP A 97 16.18 -5.51 6.22
N LYS A 98 16.96 -6.40 5.60
CA LYS A 98 16.77 -6.86 4.21
C LYS A 98 15.52 -7.73 4.04
N ALA A 99 14.92 -8.19 5.14
CA ALA A 99 13.65 -8.90 5.11
C ALA A 99 12.41 -7.97 5.06
N VAL A 100 12.60 -6.67 4.88
CA VAL A 100 11.56 -5.66 4.72
C VAL A 100 11.69 -5.02 3.34
N ASP A 101 10.61 -5.06 2.54
CA ASP A 101 10.56 -4.45 1.20
C ASP A 101 9.90 -3.07 1.24
N ALA A 102 8.87 -2.94 2.06
CA ALA A 102 8.07 -1.73 2.20
C ALA A 102 7.81 -1.40 3.67
N VAL A 103 7.65 -0.11 3.97
CA VAL A 103 7.30 0.34 5.31
C VAL A 103 6.03 1.15 5.33
N ILE A 104 5.25 0.96 6.39
CA ILE A 104 4.12 1.80 6.76
C ILE A 104 4.59 2.70 7.91
N ILE A 105 4.40 4.01 7.75
CA ILE A 105 4.76 5.00 8.78
C ILE A 105 3.46 5.61 9.31
N ALA A 106 3.16 5.36 10.59
CA ALA A 106 1.97 5.82 11.29
C ALA A 106 2.33 6.44 12.66
N THR A 107 3.38 7.21 12.66
CA THR A 107 3.94 7.94 13.81
C THR A 107 3.30 9.33 13.98
N PRO A 108 3.63 10.10 15.02
CA PRO A 108 3.28 11.51 15.09
C PRO A 108 3.79 12.31 13.89
N LEU A 109 3.02 13.32 13.45
CA LEU A 109 3.23 14.07 12.21
C LEU A 109 4.67 14.62 12.02
N TYR A 110 5.28 15.13 13.09
CA TYR A 110 6.63 15.71 13.01
C TYR A 110 7.73 14.68 12.65
N LEU A 111 7.45 13.39 12.80
CA LEU A 111 8.33 12.28 12.45
C LEU A 111 8.09 11.75 11.03
N HIS A 112 7.01 12.13 10.36
CA HIS A 112 6.66 11.63 9.03
C HIS A 112 7.78 11.89 8.02
N TYR A 113 8.23 13.15 7.91
CA TYR A 113 9.28 13.49 6.96
C TYR A 113 10.61 12.79 7.21
N PRO A 114 11.23 12.88 8.39
CA PRO A 114 12.53 12.24 8.61
C PRO A 114 12.47 10.73 8.40
N MET A 115 11.44 10.05 8.90
CA MET A 115 11.33 8.60 8.75
C MET A 115 11.05 8.18 7.30
N ALA A 116 10.21 8.92 6.56
CA ALA A 116 9.95 8.63 5.15
C ALA A 116 11.20 8.88 4.28
N ALA A 117 11.94 9.96 4.54
CA ALA A 117 13.17 10.27 3.84
C ALA A 117 14.25 9.18 4.08
N ASP A 118 14.39 8.72 5.32
CA ASP A 118 15.33 7.65 5.66
C ASP A 118 14.91 6.31 5.04
N ALA A 119 13.61 5.99 5.04
CA ALA A 119 13.08 4.78 4.40
C ALA A 119 13.35 4.76 2.88
N LEU A 120 13.13 5.90 2.20
CA LEU A 120 13.44 6.03 0.76
C LEU A 120 14.94 5.89 0.49
N LYS A 121 15.81 6.48 1.33
CA LYS A 121 17.27 6.30 1.25
C LYS A 121 17.71 4.86 1.46
N ALA A 122 17.03 4.15 2.39
CA ALA A 122 17.24 2.72 2.64
C ALA A 122 16.67 1.81 1.54
N GLY A 123 16.12 2.38 0.47
CA GLY A 123 15.58 1.63 -0.67
C GLY A 123 14.24 0.96 -0.40
N LYS A 124 13.47 1.41 0.60
CA LYS A 124 12.16 0.85 0.93
C LYS A 124 11.04 1.60 0.21
N HIS A 125 10.00 0.88 -0.24
CA HIS A 125 8.73 1.50 -0.58
C HIS A 125 8.06 2.06 0.68
N VAL A 126 7.31 3.15 0.55
CA VAL A 126 6.74 3.84 1.71
C VAL A 126 5.25 4.07 1.55
N TYR A 127 4.46 3.61 2.50
CA TYR A 127 3.13 4.11 2.79
C TYR A 127 3.23 5.04 4.00
N LEU A 128 2.92 6.32 3.80
CA LEU A 128 3.00 7.35 4.83
C LEU A 128 1.61 7.83 5.20
N GLU A 129 1.26 7.77 6.47
CA GLU A 129 -0.02 8.27 6.94
C GLU A 129 -0.20 9.77 6.64
N LYS A 130 -1.45 10.17 6.55
CA LYS A 130 -1.80 11.59 6.42
C LYS A 130 -1.49 12.29 7.77
N THR A 131 -1.10 13.51 7.82
CA THR A 131 -0.71 14.44 6.79
C THR A 131 0.71 14.13 6.33
N MET A 132 0.99 14.31 5.04
CA MET A 132 2.26 13.90 4.44
C MET A 132 3.48 14.42 5.21
N THR A 133 3.51 15.71 5.53
CA THR A 133 4.63 16.38 6.19
C THR A 133 4.15 17.54 7.05
N TYR A 134 5.03 18.04 7.90
CA TYR A 134 4.74 19.15 8.78
C TYR A 134 4.73 20.51 8.06
N ASN A 135 5.55 20.67 6.98
CA ASN A 135 5.63 21.88 6.18
C ASN A 135 5.86 21.57 4.69
N ILE A 136 5.76 22.61 3.85
CA ILE A 136 5.81 22.50 2.40
C ILE A 136 7.21 22.08 1.91
N ASP A 137 8.28 22.59 2.51
CA ASP A 137 9.65 22.26 2.08
C ASP A 137 9.95 20.77 2.24
N GLN A 138 9.49 20.17 3.34
CA GLN A 138 9.57 18.73 3.56
C GLN A 138 8.80 17.95 2.48
N ALA A 139 7.60 18.41 2.11
CA ALA A 139 6.80 17.79 1.07
C ALA A 139 7.49 17.83 -0.30
N VAL A 140 8.02 19.00 -0.67
CA VAL A 140 8.78 19.19 -1.91
C VAL A 140 10.02 18.28 -1.95
N ASN A 141 10.73 18.16 -0.82
CA ASN A 141 11.90 17.31 -0.72
C ASN A 141 11.57 15.83 -0.88
N LEU A 142 10.48 15.32 -0.28
CA LEU A 142 10.04 13.93 -0.48
C LEU A 142 9.68 13.66 -1.95
N VAL A 143 8.97 14.58 -2.59
CA VAL A 143 8.62 14.47 -4.01
C VAL A 143 9.88 14.42 -4.89
N LYS A 144 10.89 15.24 -4.59
CA LYS A 144 12.18 15.22 -5.31
C LYS A 144 12.89 13.86 -5.14
N GLN A 145 12.96 13.33 -3.92
CA GLN A 145 13.61 12.04 -3.65
C GLN A 145 12.94 10.89 -4.43
N VAL A 146 11.61 10.84 -4.45
CA VAL A 146 10.87 9.81 -5.20
C VAL A 146 11.07 9.96 -6.71
N LYS A 147 11.08 11.19 -7.23
CA LYS A 147 11.33 11.45 -8.67
C LYS A 147 12.73 11.00 -9.11
N GLN A 148 13.73 11.12 -8.22
CA GLN A 148 15.09 10.67 -8.48
C GLN A 148 15.22 9.14 -8.50
N ASN A 149 14.38 8.43 -7.75
CA ASN A 149 14.37 6.97 -7.72
C ASN A 149 12.99 6.40 -8.13
N LYS A 150 12.78 6.30 -9.45
CA LYS A 150 11.52 5.83 -10.05
C LYS A 150 11.14 4.39 -9.66
N LYS A 151 12.07 3.59 -9.14
CA LYS A 151 11.79 2.22 -8.68
C LYS A 151 11.03 2.22 -7.36
N LEU A 152 11.21 3.23 -6.52
CA LEU A 152 10.51 3.34 -5.24
C LEU A 152 9.12 3.94 -5.41
N LYS A 153 8.22 3.55 -4.54
CA LYS A 153 6.86 4.08 -4.45
C LYS A 153 6.67 4.74 -3.10
N LEU A 154 6.10 5.95 -3.13
CA LEU A 154 5.61 6.66 -1.96
C LEU A 154 4.10 6.86 -2.14
N GLN A 155 3.32 6.30 -1.24
CA GLN A 155 1.87 6.48 -1.16
C GLN A 155 1.51 7.23 0.11
N ILE A 156 0.70 8.27 -0.02
CA ILE A 156 0.16 8.99 1.15
C ILE A 156 -1.23 8.45 1.49
N GLY A 157 -1.48 8.21 2.76
CA GLY A 157 -2.68 7.60 3.30
C GLY A 157 -3.92 8.48 3.29
N HIS A 158 -4.27 9.07 2.15
CA HIS A 158 -5.52 9.82 1.95
C HIS A 158 -6.67 8.87 1.68
N GLN A 159 -7.11 8.11 2.70
CA GLN A 159 -8.09 7.03 2.56
C GLN A 159 -9.41 7.47 1.92
N TYR A 160 -9.88 8.67 2.18
CA TYR A 160 -11.14 9.19 1.63
C TYR A 160 -11.13 9.29 0.09
N ARG A 161 -9.97 9.39 -0.55
CA ARG A 161 -9.88 9.39 -2.01
C ARG A 161 -10.40 8.11 -2.67
N HIS A 162 -10.44 7.03 -1.92
CA HIS A 162 -10.85 5.70 -2.39
C HIS A 162 -12.28 5.33 -2.00
N TYR A 163 -13.04 6.20 -1.31
CA TYR A 163 -14.46 5.96 -1.07
C TYR A 163 -15.26 6.19 -2.34
N GLU A 164 -16.10 5.24 -2.71
CA GLU A 164 -16.95 5.27 -3.92
C GLU A 164 -17.82 6.53 -4.03
N MET A 165 -18.17 7.14 -2.90
CA MET A 165 -18.94 8.38 -2.86
C MET A 165 -18.24 9.54 -3.57
N TYR A 166 -16.90 9.68 -3.44
CA TYR A 166 -16.17 10.81 -4.03
C TYR A 166 -16.15 10.80 -5.56
N PRO A 167 -15.87 9.69 -6.24
CA PRO A 167 -16.04 9.60 -7.70
C PRO A 167 -17.47 9.91 -8.16
N ARG A 168 -18.49 9.45 -7.43
CA ARG A 168 -19.90 9.74 -7.74
C ARG A 168 -20.20 11.24 -7.64
N ILE A 169 -19.82 11.88 -6.53
CA ILE A 169 -20.00 13.33 -6.35
C ILE A 169 -19.27 14.10 -7.46
N LYS A 170 -18.03 13.72 -7.78
CA LYS A 170 -17.28 14.34 -8.87
C LYS A 170 -18.04 14.25 -10.20
N THR A 171 -18.61 13.10 -10.53
CA THR A 171 -19.42 12.92 -11.74
C THR A 171 -20.68 13.81 -11.73
N LEU A 172 -21.37 13.92 -10.59
CA LEU A 172 -22.54 14.80 -10.46
C LEU A 172 -22.19 16.28 -10.68
N ILE A 173 -21.04 16.74 -10.12
CA ILE A 173 -20.55 18.10 -10.33
C ILE A 173 -20.17 18.32 -11.80
N GLN A 174 -19.43 17.41 -12.42
CA GLN A 174 -19.01 17.50 -13.82
C GLN A 174 -20.21 17.54 -14.78
N ASN A 175 -21.27 16.82 -14.44
CA ASN A 175 -22.52 16.80 -15.21
C ASN A 175 -23.46 17.96 -14.86
N LYS A 176 -23.03 18.92 -14.01
CA LYS A 176 -23.82 20.07 -13.56
C LYS A 176 -25.17 19.70 -12.92
N LEU A 177 -25.24 18.52 -12.29
CA LEU A 177 -26.43 18.06 -11.57
C LEU A 177 -26.51 18.60 -10.14
N ILE A 178 -25.38 19.00 -9.60
CA ILE A 178 -25.26 19.72 -8.32
C ILE A 178 -24.22 20.83 -8.51
N GLY A 179 -24.65 22.09 -8.29
CA GLY A 179 -23.90 23.34 -8.19
C GLY A 179 -22.78 23.54 -9.18
#